data_b3523e503104951c2bff4320016bdbb9
#
_entry.id   b3523e503104951c2bff4320016bdbb9
#
_cell.length_a   1.000
_cell.length_b   1.000
_cell.length_c   1.000
_cell.angle_alpha   90.00
_cell.angle_beta   90.00
_cell.angle_gamma   90.00
#
_symmetry.space_group_name_H-M   'P 1'
#
loop_
_entity.id
_entity.type
_entity.pdbx_description
1 polymer ?
#
loop_
_entity_poly.entity_id
_entity_poly.type
_entity_poly.pdbx_seq_one_letter_code
_entity_poly.pdbx_strand_id
1 'polypeptide(L)'
;MKRLTVILIIILVIGLTACNNEQKPSSEGYENNLLMVYFCGSDLESKNGRASANIEELLNAYIPDNTKIIIQTGGARKWKNDDINGNFIERFEIADNGLCNVYHQPLNNMGEEETLTEFLNYCAKNYPDTNKSLILWNHGGGALKGCCFDENYNFDSLLITEIAKALKDADIPKLDFVGFDACLMGTVEVAYILKDCAKYMVASQELEPGCGWDYKAVAESYGKNTLKETLIGIVDSYYEKCEKLGKALNATLSVIDLSEIENLANTFSKLFNTIQDNIDSVGLYSVTRPVSKASSFGGRTAYESNSNLIDLYGFADNLELFPDKTDLLKTAINDCVIYRKNGALKQTCGGLSFYYPCNLNSSELKEMATLVVSEEYKAFLKDNYVDVGKEFIRFENYGSINESGAFEITLSKQSLKFVRAVKYSLLEFAGTEFEPIIASLGTDVDIYNETPKVYTSNFKGRWVTLNGETLQCSYLGEENGYDIYSSPVKVNGEPKYLRFAFSYATRNFKLLGVWAGISDSGMADKSF
;
A
#
# COMPACT_ATOMS: atom_id res chain seq x y z
N MET A 1 52.77 28.73 -77.35
CA MET A 1 53.40 28.19 -76.15
C MET A 1 52.80 28.91 -74.93
N LYS A 2 51.87 28.30 -74.28
CA LYS A 2 51.22 28.85 -73.08
C LYS A 2 51.92 28.30 -71.84
N ARG A 3 52.48 29.15 -71.03
CA ARG A 3 53.08 28.80 -69.76
C ARG A 3 51.94 28.59 -68.74
N LEU A 4 51.86 27.42 -68.15
CA LEU A 4 50.98 27.10 -67.05
C LEU A 4 51.68 27.46 -65.73
N THR A 5 51.14 28.45 -65.02
CA THR A 5 51.64 28.83 -63.70
C THR A 5 50.87 28.00 -62.69
N VAL A 6 51.55 27.09 -62.00
CA VAL A 6 50.97 26.31 -60.89
C VAL A 6 51.14 27.14 -59.62
N ILE A 7 50.05 27.57 -59.01
CA ILE A 7 50.02 28.23 -57.70
C ILE A 7 49.83 27.14 -56.65
N LEU A 8 50.89 26.95 -55.85
CA LEU A 8 50.91 26.04 -54.72
C LEU A 8 50.32 26.80 -53.52
N ILE A 9 49.06 26.46 -53.16
CA ILE A 9 48.45 26.98 -51.93
C ILE A 9 48.90 26.06 -50.77
N ILE A 10 49.79 26.56 -49.91
CA ILE A 10 50.14 25.92 -48.64
C ILE A 10 49.07 26.27 -47.64
N ILE A 11 48.18 25.35 -47.35
CA ILE A 11 47.22 25.48 -46.24
C ILE A 11 47.98 25.14 -44.94
N LEU A 12 48.30 26.20 -44.19
CA LEU A 12 48.82 26.07 -42.81
C LEU A 12 47.69 25.63 -41.92
N VAL A 13 47.56 24.31 -41.61
CA VAL A 13 46.66 23.81 -40.61
C VAL A 13 47.29 24.09 -39.25
N ILE A 14 46.87 25.22 -38.63
CA ILE A 14 47.12 25.45 -37.21
C ILE A 14 46.25 24.46 -36.44
N GLY A 15 46.88 23.39 -35.98
CA GLY A 15 46.28 22.45 -35.03
C GLY A 15 46.00 23.19 -33.71
N LEU A 16 44.80 23.71 -33.52
CA LEU A 16 44.28 23.95 -32.22
C LEU A 16 44.11 22.59 -31.55
N THR A 17 45.09 22.17 -30.78
CA THR A 17 44.89 21.18 -29.73
C THR A 17 43.93 21.81 -28.73
N ALA A 18 42.61 21.66 -28.99
CA ALA A 18 41.64 21.72 -27.95
C ALA A 18 42.03 20.59 -26.98
N CYS A 19 42.65 20.95 -25.85
CA CYS A 19 42.60 20.15 -24.67
C CYS A 19 41.10 19.93 -24.41
N ASN A 20 40.55 18.81 -24.88
CA ASN A 20 39.43 18.23 -24.22
C ASN A 20 39.92 17.96 -22.79
N ASN A 21 39.65 18.91 -21.92
CA ASN A 21 39.35 18.55 -20.55
C ASN A 21 38.09 17.68 -20.67
N GLU A 22 38.28 16.40 -20.91
CA GLU A 22 37.43 15.40 -20.27
C GLU A 22 37.61 15.75 -18.79
N GLN A 23 36.66 16.55 -18.27
CA GLN A 23 36.34 16.47 -16.88
C GLN A 23 36.04 14.97 -16.69
N LYS A 24 37.05 14.24 -16.18
CA LYS A 24 36.76 13.06 -15.38
C LYS A 24 35.57 13.49 -14.53
N PRO A 25 34.45 12.74 -14.50
CA PRO A 25 33.43 12.99 -13.54
C PRO A 25 34.21 13.20 -12.24
N SER A 26 34.04 14.36 -11.64
CA SER A 26 34.53 14.62 -10.32
C SER A 26 34.26 13.33 -9.57
N SER A 27 35.25 12.73 -8.95
CA SER A 27 35.02 11.82 -7.86
C SER A 27 34.32 12.67 -6.79
N GLU A 28 33.02 12.89 -6.96
CA GLU A 28 32.13 13.13 -5.86
C GLU A 28 32.43 11.95 -4.97
N GLY A 29 33.14 12.23 -3.87
CA GLY A 29 33.51 11.19 -2.94
C GLY A 29 32.21 10.49 -2.60
N TYR A 30 32.16 9.17 -2.85
CA TYR A 30 30.97 8.40 -2.54
C TYR A 30 30.62 8.71 -1.09
N GLU A 31 29.52 9.45 -0.90
CA GLU A 31 29.06 9.80 0.43
C GLU A 31 28.88 8.49 1.20
N ASN A 32 29.32 8.46 2.45
CA ASN A 32 29.11 7.27 3.27
C ASN A 32 27.62 7.12 3.54
N ASN A 33 27.12 5.90 3.42
CA ASN A 33 25.70 5.59 3.53
C ASN A 33 25.44 4.64 4.69
N LEU A 34 24.35 4.87 5.39
CA LEU A 34 23.85 4.01 6.46
C LEU A 34 22.43 3.55 6.14
N LEU A 35 22.26 2.26 5.91
CA LEU A 35 20.94 1.62 5.86
C LEU A 35 20.60 1.09 7.25
N MET A 36 19.54 1.60 7.81
CA MET A 36 18.96 1.16 9.08
C MET A 36 17.76 0.27 8.80
N VAL A 37 17.72 -0.93 9.38
CA VAL A 37 16.55 -1.81 9.25
C VAL A 37 16.02 -2.19 10.61
N TYR A 38 14.75 -1.88 10.85
CA TYR A 38 14.05 -2.16 12.09
C TYR A 38 13.21 -3.42 11.94
N PHE A 39 13.79 -4.58 12.26
CA PHE A 39 13.13 -5.89 12.21
C PHE A 39 12.31 -6.14 13.47
N CYS A 40 11.05 -5.71 13.45
CA CYS A 40 10.07 -6.14 14.45
C CYS A 40 9.54 -7.53 14.05
N GLY A 41 10.17 -8.61 14.50
CA GLY A 41 9.95 -9.96 13.97
C GLY A 41 8.50 -10.45 14.06
N SER A 42 7.83 -10.19 15.18
CA SER A 42 6.45 -10.58 15.44
C SER A 42 6.22 -12.09 15.22
N ASP A 43 4.99 -12.47 14.94
CA ASP A 43 4.64 -13.85 14.60
C ASP A 43 5.07 -14.26 13.17
N LEU A 44 5.39 -13.30 12.31
CA LEU A 44 6.05 -13.56 11.04
C LEU A 44 7.40 -14.26 11.22
N GLU A 45 8.15 -13.88 12.25
CA GLU A 45 9.41 -14.51 12.60
C GLU A 45 9.17 -15.75 13.46
N SER A 46 8.45 -15.62 14.57
CA SER A 46 8.33 -16.71 15.55
C SER A 46 7.67 -17.96 14.99
N LYS A 47 6.70 -17.81 14.07
CA LYS A 47 6.03 -18.91 13.38
C LYS A 47 6.76 -19.35 12.10
N ASN A 48 7.18 -18.39 11.27
CA ASN A 48 7.54 -18.65 9.87
C ASN A 48 9.00 -18.34 9.52
N GLY A 49 9.79 -17.70 10.41
CA GLY A 49 11.19 -17.36 10.17
C GLY A 49 11.39 -16.32 9.04
N ARG A 50 10.43 -15.42 8.83
CA ARG A 50 10.46 -14.50 7.69
C ARG A 50 11.54 -13.43 7.84
N ALA A 51 11.71 -12.87 9.03
CA ALA A 51 12.78 -11.91 9.28
C ALA A 51 14.15 -12.57 9.17
N SER A 52 14.32 -13.78 9.75
CA SER A 52 15.55 -14.56 9.61
C SER A 52 15.91 -14.83 8.15
N ALA A 53 14.93 -15.13 7.28
CA ALA A 53 15.17 -15.33 5.85
C ALA A 53 15.64 -14.05 5.15
N ASN A 54 15.06 -12.88 5.48
CA ASN A 54 15.49 -11.61 4.90
C ASN A 54 16.86 -11.15 5.46
N ILE A 55 17.16 -11.45 6.72
CA ILE A 55 18.51 -11.23 7.28
C ILE A 55 19.54 -12.10 6.58
N GLU A 56 19.20 -13.35 6.24
CA GLU A 56 20.10 -14.24 5.46
C GLU A 56 20.35 -13.68 4.05
N GLU A 57 19.36 -13.02 3.44
CA GLU A 57 19.56 -12.32 2.16
C GLU A 57 20.58 -11.18 2.29
N LEU A 58 20.56 -10.40 3.41
CA LEU A 58 21.56 -9.37 3.71
C LEU A 58 22.96 -9.97 3.88
N LEU A 59 23.06 -11.09 4.60
CA LEU A 59 24.34 -11.78 4.84
C LEU A 59 24.95 -12.35 3.57
N ASN A 60 24.13 -12.66 2.58
CA ASN A 60 24.58 -13.16 1.26
C ASN A 60 24.77 -12.05 0.21
N ALA A 61 24.68 -10.79 0.60
CA ALA A 61 24.84 -9.64 -0.29
C ALA A 61 26.28 -9.15 -0.33
N TYR A 62 26.71 -8.61 -1.46
CA TYR A 62 27.91 -7.79 -1.54
C TYR A 62 27.57 -6.35 -1.16
N ILE A 63 28.01 -5.92 0.02
CA ILE A 63 27.78 -4.56 0.53
C ILE A 63 28.89 -3.64 -0.01
N PRO A 64 28.56 -2.51 -0.66
CA PRO A 64 29.56 -1.55 -1.13
C PRO A 64 30.39 -0.97 0.04
N ASP A 65 31.70 -0.70 -0.20
CA ASP A 65 32.65 -0.25 0.82
C ASP A 65 32.25 1.07 1.53
N ASN A 66 31.47 1.91 0.83
CA ASN A 66 30.94 3.18 1.38
C ASN A 66 29.59 3.00 2.10
N THR A 67 29.16 1.79 2.37
CA THR A 67 27.85 1.48 2.95
C THR A 67 28.01 0.66 4.22
N LYS A 68 27.23 1.04 5.24
CA LYS A 68 27.01 0.27 6.46
C LYS A 68 25.54 -0.11 6.55
N ILE A 69 25.27 -1.30 7.05
CA ILE A 69 23.93 -1.78 7.32
C ILE A 69 23.83 -2.13 8.80
N ILE A 70 22.96 -1.44 9.52
CA ILE A 70 22.66 -1.70 10.93
C ILE A 70 21.23 -2.18 11.04
N ILE A 71 21.05 -3.36 11.63
CA ILE A 71 19.73 -3.88 11.92
C ILE A 71 19.45 -3.82 13.42
N GLN A 72 18.20 -3.52 13.79
CA GLN A 72 17.69 -3.77 15.14
C GLN A 72 16.71 -4.94 15.09
N THR A 73 16.81 -5.88 16.00
CA THR A 73 15.95 -7.06 16.12
C THR A 73 15.21 -7.07 17.44
N GLY A 74 13.96 -7.50 17.41
CA GLY A 74 13.07 -7.63 18.57
C GLY A 74 11.66 -7.99 18.12
N GLY A 75 10.67 -7.88 19.00
CA GLY A 75 9.25 -8.03 18.68
C GLY A 75 8.76 -9.46 18.44
N ALA A 76 9.62 -10.45 18.36
CA ALA A 76 9.29 -11.86 18.18
C ALA A 76 9.57 -12.65 19.46
N ARG A 77 8.65 -13.54 19.86
CA ARG A 77 8.86 -14.44 21.01
C ARG A 77 9.99 -15.42 20.80
N LYS A 78 10.29 -15.74 19.56
CA LYS A 78 11.34 -16.67 19.17
C LYS A 78 11.86 -16.31 17.78
N TRP A 79 13.19 -16.29 17.65
CA TRP A 79 13.88 -16.15 16.37
C TRP A 79 14.27 -17.53 15.83
N LYS A 80 14.27 -17.67 14.49
CA LYS A 80 14.76 -18.88 13.81
C LYS A 80 16.24 -18.79 13.47
N ASN A 81 16.81 -17.58 13.45
CA ASN A 81 18.25 -17.36 13.39
C ASN A 81 18.83 -17.57 14.80
N ASP A 82 19.79 -18.50 14.93
CA ASP A 82 20.38 -18.91 16.21
C ASP A 82 21.29 -17.82 16.83
N ASP A 83 21.75 -16.84 16.03
CA ASP A 83 22.57 -15.72 16.51
C ASP A 83 21.74 -14.60 17.15
N ILE A 84 20.40 -14.66 17.06
CA ILE A 84 19.49 -13.63 17.57
C ILE A 84 18.72 -14.16 18.78
N ASN A 85 18.82 -13.44 19.90
CA ASN A 85 18.15 -13.82 21.13
C ASN A 85 16.83 -13.05 21.33
N GLY A 86 15.69 -13.74 21.24
CA GLY A 86 14.36 -13.16 21.41
C GLY A 86 14.04 -12.53 22.77
N ASN A 87 14.91 -12.68 23.77
CA ASN A 87 14.74 -12.06 25.09
C ASN A 87 15.39 -10.67 25.20
N PHE A 88 15.99 -10.17 24.11
CA PHE A 88 16.69 -8.89 24.06
C PHE A 88 16.25 -8.10 22.82
N ILE A 89 16.39 -6.78 22.91
CA ILE A 89 16.56 -5.94 21.74
C ILE A 89 18.04 -5.96 21.42
N GLU A 90 18.39 -6.36 20.20
CA GLU A 90 19.77 -6.44 19.75
C GLU A 90 19.99 -5.60 18.50
N ARG A 91 21.19 -5.04 18.36
CA ARG A 91 21.62 -4.35 17.14
C ARG A 91 22.84 -5.03 16.58
N PHE A 92 22.79 -5.26 15.26
CA PHE A 92 23.88 -5.92 14.56
C PHE A 92 24.33 -5.05 13.39
N GLU A 93 25.63 -4.98 13.18
CA GLU A 93 26.21 -4.57 11.90
C GLU A 93 26.30 -5.82 11.01
N ILE A 94 25.83 -5.69 9.77
CA ILE A 94 26.00 -6.73 8.76
C ILE A 94 27.42 -6.62 8.21
N ALA A 95 28.25 -7.66 8.38
CA ALA A 95 29.63 -7.70 7.97
C ALA A 95 29.94 -9.00 7.22
N ASP A 96 31.09 -9.04 6.51
CA ASP A 96 31.52 -10.22 5.72
C ASP A 96 31.57 -11.53 6.53
N ASN A 97 31.76 -11.44 7.82
CA ASN A 97 31.84 -12.59 8.73
C ASN A 97 30.51 -12.90 9.47
N GLY A 98 29.41 -12.28 9.08
CA GLY A 98 28.09 -12.53 9.64
C GLY A 98 27.51 -11.35 10.46
N LEU A 99 26.64 -11.66 11.41
CA LEU A 99 26.03 -10.68 12.32
C LEU A 99 27.03 -10.28 13.42
N CYS A 100 27.50 -9.04 13.37
CA CYS A 100 28.33 -8.47 14.43
C CYS A 100 27.43 -7.77 15.45
N ASN A 101 27.21 -8.37 16.62
CA ASN A 101 26.43 -7.74 17.71
C ASN A 101 27.18 -6.51 18.21
N VAL A 102 26.57 -5.33 18.05
CA VAL A 102 27.14 -4.02 18.43
C VAL A 102 26.42 -3.40 19.62
N TYR A 103 25.27 -3.93 20.01
CA TYR A 103 24.50 -3.47 21.17
C TYR A 103 23.41 -4.48 21.55
N HIS A 104 23.13 -4.62 22.84
CA HIS A 104 21.97 -5.35 23.35
C HIS A 104 21.42 -4.69 24.61
N GLN A 105 20.12 -4.82 24.82
CA GLN A 105 19.42 -4.38 26.02
C GLN A 105 18.28 -5.37 26.33
N PRO A 106 17.74 -5.37 27.57
CA PRO A 106 16.55 -6.15 27.89
C PRO A 106 15.42 -5.89 26.90
N LEU A 107 14.56 -6.90 26.73
CA LEU A 107 13.40 -6.80 25.84
C LEU A 107 12.59 -5.54 26.15
N ASN A 108 12.26 -4.80 25.12
CA ASN A 108 11.39 -3.64 25.15
C ASN A 108 10.40 -3.73 23.99
N ASN A 109 9.32 -2.97 24.06
CA ASN A 109 8.26 -2.95 23.04
C ASN A 109 8.75 -2.33 21.73
N MET A 110 8.81 -3.13 20.68
CA MET A 110 9.16 -2.65 19.32
C MET A 110 8.03 -1.83 18.67
N GLY A 111 6.82 -1.87 19.24
CA GLY A 111 5.67 -1.07 18.83
C GLY A 111 5.60 0.31 19.50
N GLU A 112 6.61 0.71 20.29
CA GLU A 112 6.65 2.01 20.97
C GLU A 112 7.66 2.98 20.35
N GLU A 113 7.32 4.26 20.38
CA GLU A 113 8.13 5.37 19.88
C GLU A 113 9.53 5.41 20.48
N GLU A 114 9.63 5.23 21.81
CA GLU A 114 10.91 5.29 22.51
C GLU A 114 11.92 4.27 21.99
N THR A 115 11.47 3.04 21.69
CA THR A 115 12.36 1.97 21.19
C THR A 115 12.91 2.31 19.80
N LEU A 116 12.09 2.93 18.95
CA LEU A 116 12.54 3.43 17.63
C LEU A 116 13.50 4.62 17.80
N THR A 117 13.16 5.59 18.65
CA THR A 117 13.98 6.76 18.94
C THR A 117 15.38 6.38 19.48
N GLU A 118 15.45 5.38 20.36
CA GLU A 118 16.73 4.85 20.86
C GLU A 118 17.58 4.22 19.75
N PHE A 119 16.97 3.53 18.81
CA PHE A 119 17.67 2.98 17.65
C PHE A 119 18.22 4.09 16.74
N LEU A 120 17.39 5.07 16.43
CA LEU A 120 17.78 6.20 15.60
C LEU A 120 18.92 7.01 16.22
N ASN A 121 18.83 7.31 17.52
CA ASN A 121 19.87 8.02 18.27
C ASN A 121 21.18 7.21 18.35
N TYR A 122 21.10 5.88 18.50
CA TYR A 122 22.27 5.03 18.40
C TYR A 122 22.97 5.17 17.06
N CYS A 123 22.20 5.13 15.97
CA CYS A 123 22.71 5.27 14.62
C CYS A 123 23.27 6.68 14.34
N ALA A 124 22.58 7.72 14.80
CA ALA A 124 23.06 9.09 14.68
C ALA A 124 24.42 9.29 15.36
N LYS A 125 24.55 8.78 16.58
CA LYS A 125 25.78 8.92 17.40
C LYS A 125 26.96 8.14 16.85
N ASN A 126 26.74 6.91 16.38
CA ASN A 126 27.84 6.02 15.98
C ASN A 126 28.21 6.17 14.49
N TYR A 127 27.32 6.73 13.68
CA TYR A 127 27.50 6.95 12.24
C TYR A 127 27.13 8.39 11.84
N PRO A 128 27.79 9.42 12.40
CA PRO A 128 27.38 10.83 12.24
C PRO A 128 27.46 11.32 10.79
N ASP A 129 28.51 10.95 10.08
CA ASP A 129 28.86 11.48 8.75
C ASP A 129 28.35 10.55 7.62
N THR A 130 27.10 10.10 7.72
CA THR A 130 26.47 9.23 6.72
C THR A 130 25.13 9.76 6.27
N ASN A 131 24.78 9.58 5.00
CA ASN A 131 23.40 9.64 4.53
C ASN A 131 22.64 8.45 5.14
N LYS A 132 21.43 8.68 5.57
CA LYS A 132 20.69 7.67 6.33
C LYS A 132 19.36 7.34 5.67
N SER A 133 19.05 6.05 5.64
CA SER A 133 17.75 5.52 5.21
C SER A 133 17.26 4.51 6.23
N LEU A 134 15.93 4.41 6.36
CA LEU A 134 15.27 3.51 7.31
C LEU A 134 14.30 2.60 6.59
N ILE A 135 14.33 1.29 6.88
CA ILE A 135 13.30 0.34 6.50
C ILE A 135 12.65 -0.20 7.78
N LEU A 136 11.33 -0.11 7.84
CA LEU A 136 10.49 -0.70 8.88
C LEU A 136 9.90 -2.00 8.34
N TRP A 137 10.23 -3.10 8.99
CA TRP A 137 9.87 -4.45 8.57
C TRP A 137 8.89 -5.10 9.54
N ASN A 138 7.69 -5.44 9.08
CA ASN A 138 6.70 -6.23 9.83
C ASN A 138 5.36 -6.35 9.08
N HIS A 139 4.29 -6.69 9.79
CA HIS A 139 2.92 -6.39 9.40
C HIS A 139 2.68 -4.88 9.30
N GLY A 140 1.69 -4.50 8.49
CA GLY A 140 1.21 -3.14 8.37
C GLY A 140 -0.31 -3.07 8.50
N GLY A 141 -0.81 -1.93 8.96
CA GLY A 141 -2.24 -1.64 9.17
C GLY A 141 -2.69 -0.30 8.58
N GLY A 142 -1.88 0.25 7.65
CA GLY A 142 -2.14 1.55 7.03
C GLY A 142 -1.97 2.73 7.99
N ALA A 143 -2.49 3.89 7.60
CA ALA A 143 -2.29 5.13 8.34
C ALA A 143 -2.83 5.11 9.79
N LEU A 144 -3.90 4.36 10.03
CA LEU A 144 -4.56 4.31 11.35
C LEU A 144 -3.88 3.40 12.35
N LYS A 145 -3.28 2.31 11.87
CA LYS A 145 -2.73 1.26 12.74
C LYS A 145 -1.23 1.11 12.60
N GLY A 146 -0.62 1.87 11.71
CA GLY A 146 0.83 1.90 11.54
C GLY A 146 1.44 0.57 11.14
N CYS A 147 2.62 0.26 11.69
CA CYS A 147 3.35 -0.98 11.43
C CYS A 147 4.16 -1.42 12.65
N CYS A 148 4.97 -2.47 12.51
CA CYS A 148 5.83 -2.97 13.59
C CYS A 148 5.05 -3.48 14.82
N PHE A 149 4.14 -4.43 14.58
CA PHE A 149 3.32 -5.07 15.62
C PHE A 149 4.15 -6.05 16.46
N ASP A 150 4.32 -5.77 17.75
CA ASP A 150 5.12 -6.60 18.68
C ASP A 150 4.28 -7.69 19.33
N GLU A 151 4.56 -8.98 19.04
CA GLU A 151 3.80 -10.09 19.61
C GLU A 151 4.05 -10.30 21.12
N ASN A 152 5.13 -9.74 21.67
CA ASN A 152 5.41 -9.81 23.11
C ASN A 152 4.54 -8.83 23.91
N TYR A 153 4.06 -7.78 23.25
CA TYR A 153 3.26 -6.69 23.83
C TYR A 153 1.85 -6.63 23.21
N ASN A 154 1.20 -7.80 23.04
CA ASN A 154 -0.17 -7.94 22.53
C ASN A 154 -0.40 -7.31 21.15
N PHE A 155 0.60 -7.39 20.28
CA PHE A 155 0.58 -6.77 18.96
C PHE A 155 0.37 -5.25 19.02
N ASP A 156 0.93 -4.59 20.03
CA ASP A 156 1.10 -3.14 19.99
C ASP A 156 1.95 -2.72 18.81
N SER A 157 1.68 -1.56 18.22
CA SER A 157 2.26 -1.17 16.93
C SER A 157 2.69 0.29 16.92
N LEU A 158 3.76 0.59 16.20
CA LEU A 158 4.18 1.96 15.92
C LEU A 158 3.14 2.66 15.05
N LEU A 159 2.41 3.59 15.62
CA LEU A 159 1.53 4.48 14.88
C LEU A 159 2.35 5.44 14.01
N ILE A 160 1.76 5.89 12.90
CA ILE A 160 2.49 6.77 11.98
C ILE A 160 2.92 8.10 12.61
N THR A 161 2.13 8.59 13.57
CA THR A 161 2.45 9.79 14.36
C THR A 161 3.63 9.55 15.31
N GLU A 162 3.76 8.35 15.86
CA GLU A 162 4.88 7.93 16.69
C GLU A 162 6.17 7.77 15.88
N ILE A 163 6.07 7.16 14.68
CA ILE A 163 7.19 7.09 13.74
C ILE A 163 7.70 8.49 13.39
N ALA A 164 6.79 9.40 13.02
CA ALA A 164 7.15 10.77 12.70
C ALA A 164 7.76 11.52 13.90
N LYS A 165 7.24 11.25 15.11
CA LYS A 165 7.76 11.84 16.34
C LYS A 165 9.15 11.28 16.65
N ALA A 166 9.37 9.97 16.57
CA ALA A 166 10.67 9.35 16.76
C ALA A 166 11.73 9.92 15.80
N LEU A 167 11.37 10.11 14.51
CA LEU A 167 12.25 10.70 13.50
C LEU A 167 12.56 12.19 13.76
N LYS A 168 11.64 12.94 14.39
CA LYS A 168 11.85 14.35 14.74
C LYS A 168 12.61 14.53 16.05
N ASP A 169 12.39 13.65 17.01
CA ASP A 169 12.99 13.72 18.35
C ASP A 169 14.41 13.11 18.36
N ALA A 170 14.70 12.23 17.41
CA ALA A 170 16.05 11.70 17.22
C ALA A 170 16.98 12.77 16.64
N ASP A 171 18.25 12.78 17.07
CA ASP A 171 19.31 13.64 16.52
C ASP A 171 19.80 13.10 15.16
N ILE A 172 18.86 12.98 14.21
CA ILE A 172 19.10 12.40 12.89
C ILE A 172 18.69 13.39 11.80
N PRO A 173 19.50 13.56 10.73
CA PRO A 173 19.11 14.41 9.62
C PRO A 173 17.93 13.84 8.86
N LYS A 174 17.27 14.66 8.02
CA LYS A 174 16.23 14.20 7.11
C LYS A 174 16.73 12.99 6.31
N LEU A 175 16.01 11.87 6.40
CA LEU A 175 16.37 10.62 5.74
C LEU A 175 16.35 10.75 4.22
N ASP A 176 17.19 10.00 3.54
CA ASP A 176 17.10 9.83 2.08
C ASP A 176 15.81 9.13 1.71
N PHE A 177 15.47 8.04 2.39
CA PHE A 177 14.15 7.44 2.29
C PHE A 177 13.71 6.74 3.58
N VAL A 178 12.41 6.61 3.73
CA VAL A 178 11.77 5.68 4.65
C VAL A 178 11.04 4.61 3.84
N GLY A 179 11.34 3.35 4.13
CA GLY A 179 10.73 2.18 3.49
C GLY A 179 9.83 1.43 4.46
N PHE A 180 8.72 0.93 3.95
CA PHE A 180 7.80 0.07 4.69
C PHE A 180 7.71 -1.28 3.97
N ASP A 181 8.51 -2.26 4.41
CA ASP A 181 8.29 -3.67 4.06
C ASP A 181 7.13 -4.18 4.93
N ALA A 182 5.96 -3.65 4.65
CA ALA A 182 4.75 -3.80 5.44
C ALA A 182 3.49 -3.51 4.59
N CYS A 183 2.40 -4.24 4.86
CA CYS A 183 1.13 -4.10 4.16
C CYS A 183 0.52 -2.70 4.32
N LEU A 184 -0.14 -2.18 3.26
CA LEU A 184 -1.09 -1.07 3.33
C LEU A 184 -0.49 0.31 3.68
N MET A 185 0.84 0.46 3.72
CA MET A 185 1.47 1.73 4.14
C MET A 185 1.54 2.77 3.01
N GLY A 186 1.25 2.41 1.76
CA GLY A 186 1.25 3.33 0.62
C GLY A 186 0.03 4.26 0.57
N THR A 187 -0.13 5.12 1.58
CA THR A 187 -1.26 6.04 1.69
C THR A 187 -0.82 7.50 1.68
N VAL A 188 -1.73 8.38 1.25
CA VAL A 188 -1.50 9.84 1.25
C VAL A 188 -1.25 10.34 2.68
N GLU A 189 -1.95 9.78 3.65
CA GLU A 189 -1.85 10.16 5.06
C GLU A 189 -0.45 9.85 5.62
N VAL A 190 0.06 8.64 5.34
CA VAL A 190 1.42 8.24 5.74
C VAL A 190 2.47 9.14 5.09
N ALA A 191 2.36 9.35 3.77
CA ALA A 191 3.27 10.21 3.04
C ALA A 191 3.25 11.66 3.56
N TYR A 192 2.06 12.21 3.83
CA TYR A 192 1.91 13.58 4.31
C TYR A 192 2.53 13.80 5.71
N ILE A 193 2.34 12.85 6.62
CA ILE A 193 2.89 12.95 7.98
C ILE A 193 4.42 12.85 7.97
N LEU A 194 4.99 12.07 7.03
CA LEU A 194 6.43 11.85 6.91
C LEU A 194 7.17 12.85 6.00
N LYS A 195 6.50 13.81 5.38
CA LYS A 195 7.06 14.73 4.39
C LYS A 195 8.31 15.50 4.84
N ASP A 196 8.38 15.82 6.13
CA ASP A 196 9.51 16.54 6.71
C ASP A 196 10.61 15.61 7.23
N CYS A 197 10.33 14.30 7.33
CA CYS A 197 11.22 13.30 7.92
C CYS A 197 12.14 12.62 6.89
N ALA A 198 11.69 12.48 5.63
CA ALA A 198 12.44 11.83 4.57
C ALA A 198 12.26 12.54 3.22
N LYS A 199 13.18 12.28 2.26
CA LYS A 199 13.05 12.79 0.88
C LYS A 199 12.06 11.93 0.09
N TYR A 200 12.14 10.61 0.26
CA TYR A 200 11.30 9.63 -0.42
C TYR A 200 10.67 8.66 0.56
N MET A 201 9.53 8.08 0.14
CA MET A 201 8.90 6.94 0.79
C MET A 201 8.78 5.79 -0.20
N VAL A 202 9.03 4.55 0.27
CA VAL A 202 8.77 3.32 -0.49
C VAL A 202 7.75 2.50 0.27
N ALA A 203 6.58 2.25 -0.33
CA ALA A 203 5.49 1.56 0.36
C ALA A 203 4.49 0.93 -0.61
N SER A 204 3.78 -0.09 -0.12
CA SER A 204 2.73 -0.80 -0.84
C SER A 204 1.34 -0.28 -0.48
N GLN A 205 0.46 -0.14 -1.49
CA GLN A 205 -0.97 0.10 -1.28
C GLN A 205 -1.69 -1.17 -0.81
N GLU A 206 -1.26 -2.34 -1.30
CA GLU A 206 -1.90 -3.64 -1.05
C GLU A 206 -1.10 -4.43 0.01
N LEU A 207 -1.59 -5.61 0.30
CA LEU A 207 -0.88 -6.58 1.13
C LEU A 207 0.41 -7.00 0.45
N GLU A 208 1.47 -7.04 1.21
CA GLU A 208 2.73 -7.61 0.76
C GLU A 208 2.82 -9.10 1.13
N PRO A 209 3.25 -9.96 0.19
CA PRO A 209 3.54 -11.35 0.51
C PRO A 209 4.63 -11.48 1.58
N GLY A 210 4.51 -12.47 2.44
CA GLY A 210 5.43 -12.70 3.57
C GLY A 210 6.89 -13.01 3.20
N CYS A 211 7.24 -13.05 1.91
CA CYS A 211 8.64 -13.13 1.47
C CYS A 211 9.41 -11.81 1.67
N GLY A 212 8.69 -10.69 1.88
CA GLY A 212 9.30 -9.37 2.00
C GLY A 212 10.04 -8.90 0.75
N TRP A 213 10.76 -7.79 0.86
CA TRP A 213 11.59 -7.25 -0.20
C TRP A 213 12.80 -8.14 -0.49
N ASP A 214 13.48 -7.93 -1.62
CA ASP A 214 14.74 -8.61 -1.94
C ASP A 214 15.91 -7.87 -1.25
N TYR A 215 16.21 -8.26 0.00
CA TYR A 215 17.23 -7.58 0.81
C TYR A 215 18.64 -7.73 0.27
N LYS A 216 18.89 -8.77 -0.52
CA LYS A 216 20.17 -8.90 -1.23
C LYS A 216 20.30 -7.80 -2.28
N ALA A 217 19.29 -7.61 -3.12
CA ALA A 217 19.28 -6.56 -4.14
C ALA A 217 19.31 -5.16 -3.52
N VAL A 218 18.61 -4.95 -2.41
CA VAL A 218 18.64 -3.69 -1.65
C VAL A 218 20.06 -3.38 -1.19
N ALA A 219 20.73 -4.32 -0.52
CA ALA A 219 22.08 -4.13 0.01
C ALA A 219 23.13 -3.90 -1.09
N GLU A 220 23.05 -4.65 -2.19
CA GLU A 220 23.99 -4.56 -3.31
C GLU A 220 23.85 -3.25 -4.12
N SER A 221 22.68 -2.62 -4.09
CA SER A 221 22.42 -1.38 -4.83
C SER A 221 22.63 -0.11 -4.01
N TYR A 222 22.36 -0.15 -2.70
CA TYR A 222 22.44 1.00 -1.80
C TYR A 222 23.89 1.49 -1.63
N GLY A 223 24.12 2.75 -1.93
CA GLY A 223 25.45 3.36 -1.93
C GLY A 223 26.29 3.10 -3.20
N LYS A 224 25.87 2.19 -4.09
CA LYS A 224 26.50 1.96 -5.38
C LYS A 224 25.84 2.76 -6.51
N ASN A 225 24.51 2.82 -6.47
CA ASN A 225 23.69 3.52 -7.45
C ASN A 225 23.28 4.90 -6.90
N THR A 226 22.75 5.76 -7.76
CA THR A 226 22.08 6.97 -7.29
C THR A 226 20.88 6.58 -6.43
N LEU A 227 20.44 7.49 -5.55
CA LEU A 227 19.29 7.22 -4.68
C LEU A 227 18.04 6.80 -5.48
N LYS A 228 17.72 7.50 -6.58
CA LYS A 228 16.56 7.15 -7.43
C LYS A 228 16.69 5.78 -8.08
N GLU A 229 17.87 5.42 -8.58
CA GLU A 229 18.12 4.09 -9.15
C GLU A 229 17.99 2.99 -8.09
N THR A 230 18.48 3.25 -6.88
CA THR A 230 18.29 2.32 -5.74
C THR A 230 16.82 2.11 -5.43
N LEU A 231 16.03 3.20 -5.31
CA LEU A 231 14.60 3.10 -5.00
C LEU A 231 13.81 2.37 -6.10
N ILE A 232 14.11 2.64 -7.37
CA ILE A 232 13.54 1.91 -8.51
C ILE A 232 13.95 0.43 -8.43
N GLY A 233 15.21 0.14 -8.14
CA GLY A 233 15.73 -1.21 -7.97
C GLY A 233 15.05 -2.01 -6.86
N ILE A 234 14.69 -1.36 -5.75
CA ILE A 234 13.90 -1.97 -4.67
C ILE A 234 12.54 -2.43 -5.20
N VAL A 235 11.82 -1.55 -5.91
CA VAL A 235 10.51 -1.86 -6.48
C VAL A 235 10.60 -2.99 -7.51
N ASP A 236 11.60 -2.94 -8.38
CA ASP A 236 11.81 -3.94 -9.43
C ASP A 236 12.13 -5.32 -8.85
N SER A 237 13.09 -5.39 -7.95
CA SER A 237 13.53 -6.66 -7.34
C SER A 237 12.44 -7.28 -6.45
N TYR A 238 11.68 -6.48 -5.71
CA TYR A 238 10.50 -6.96 -4.98
C TYR A 238 9.48 -7.59 -5.92
N TYR A 239 9.13 -6.89 -7.00
CA TYR A 239 8.15 -7.39 -7.96
C TYR A 239 8.61 -8.69 -8.64
N GLU A 240 9.88 -8.75 -9.06
CA GLU A 240 10.48 -9.96 -9.62
C GLU A 240 10.49 -11.13 -8.63
N LYS A 241 10.78 -10.87 -7.36
CA LYS A 241 10.70 -11.88 -6.29
C LYS A 241 9.27 -12.41 -6.15
N CYS A 242 8.27 -11.53 -6.18
CA CYS A 242 6.85 -11.90 -6.18
C CYS A 242 6.47 -12.73 -7.42
N GLU A 243 6.96 -12.37 -8.62
CA GLU A 243 6.72 -13.14 -9.85
C GLU A 243 7.30 -14.55 -9.75
N LYS A 244 8.56 -14.68 -9.34
CA LYS A 244 9.24 -15.99 -9.16
C LYS A 244 8.49 -16.91 -8.19
N LEU A 245 7.82 -16.33 -7.19
CA LEU A 245 7.03 -17.04 -6.19
C LEU A 245 5.54 -17.21 -6.58
N GLY A 246 5.12 -16.70 -7.74
CA GLY A 246 3.74 -16.76 -8.20
C GLY A 246 2.77 -15.88 -7.40
N LYS A 247 3.27 -14.84 -6.74
CA LYS A 247 2.52 -13.94 -5.83
C LYS A 247 2.34 -12.51 -6.37
N ALA A 248 2.77 -12.24 -7.61
CA ALA A 248 2.77 -10.88 -8.16
C ALA A 248 1.38 -10.33 -8.52
N LEU A 249 0.32 -11.14 -8.59
CA LEU A 249 -0.98 -10.71 -9.12
C LEU A 249 -1.56 -9.47 -8.43
N ASN A 250 -1.46 -9.41 -7.10
CA ASN A 250 -1.93 -8.29 -6.29
C ASN A 250 -0.79 -7.39 -5.79
N ALA A 251 0.47 -7.75 -6.05
CA ALA A 251 1.61 -7.01 -5.54
C ALA A 251 1.58 -5.55 -6.04
N THR A 252 1.84 -4.62 -5.13
CA THR A 252 2.05 -3.21 -5.44
C THR A 252 3.26 -2.73 -4.67
N LEU A 253 4.08 -1.89 -5.26
CA LEU A 253 5.11 -1.13 -4.54
C LEU A 253 5.40 0.16 -5.31
N SER A 254 5.54 1.25 -4.58
CA SER A 254 5.67 2.59 -5.16
C SER A 254 6.77 3.39 -4.50
N VAL A 255 7.45 4.22 -5.29
CA VAL A 255 8.38 5.25 -4.82
C VAL A 255 7.66 6.59 -4.85
N ILE A 256 7.56 7.23 -3.71
CA ILE A 256 6.84 8.47 -3.49
C ILE A 256 7.86 9.58 -3.18
N ASP A 257 7.85 10.66 -3.96
CA ASP A 257 8.61 11.88 -3.70
C ASP A 257 7.84 12.72 -2.67
N LEU A 258 8.36 12.79 -1.46
CA LEU A 258 7.71 13.50 -0.36
C LEU A 258 7.78 15.03 -0.50
N SER A 259 8.59 15.56 -1.42
CA SER A 259 8.60 16.99 -1.71
C SER A 259 7.36 17.46 -2.47
N GLU A 260 6.67 16.55 -3.19
CA GLU A 260 5.46 16.84 -3.96
C GLU A 260 4.16 16.61 -3.16
N ILE A 261 4.24 16.02 -1.97
CA ILE A 261 3.04 15.61 -1.22
C ILE A 261 2.18 16.79 -0.75
N GLU A 262 2.78 17.95 -0.51
CA GLU A 262 2.06 19.18 -0.13
C GLU A 262 1.20 19.68 -1.31
N ASN A 263 1.73 19.63 -2.54
CA ASN A 263 0.98 19.97 -3.74
C ASN A 263 -0.19 19.01 -3.95
N LEU A 264 0.03 17.72 -3.74
CA LEU A 264 -1.02 16.71 -3.81
C LEU A 264 -2.11 16.96 -2.75
N ALA A 265 -1.74 17.19 -1.49
CA ALA A 265 -2.67 17.48 -0.40
C ALA A 265 -3.51 18.73 -0.68
N ASN A 266 -2.89 19.81 -1.18
CA ASN A 266 -3.58 21.04 -1.56
C ASN A 266 -4.57 20.83 -2.72
N THR A 267 -4.21 20.00 -3.70
CA THR A 267 -5.07 19.68 -4.83
C THR A 267 -6.26 18.82 -4.41
N PHE A 268 -6.00 17.84 -3.55
CA PHE A 268 -7.02 17.00 -2.92
C PHE A 268 -8.01 17.85 -2.10
N SER A 269 -7.51 18.78 -1.26
CA SER A 269 -8.33 19.72 -0.49
C SER A 269 -9.25 20.56 -1.37
N LYS A 270 -8.73 21.11 -2.47
CA LYS A 270 -9.52 21.91 -3.42
C LYS A 270 -10.62 21.10 -4.09
N LEU A 271 -10.36 19.83 -4.40
CA LEU A 271 -11.38 18.94 -4.95
C LEU A 271 -12.51 18.70 -3.93
N PHE A 272 -12.17 18.31 -2.70
CA PHE A 272 -13.19 18.02 -1.68
C PHE A 272 -13.95 19.26 -1.22
N ASN A 273 -13.33 20.44 -1.18
CA ASN A 273 -14.05 21.71 -0.98
C ASN A 273 -15.09 21.92 -2.09
N THR A 274 -14.67 21.72 -3.36
CA THR A 274 -15.60 21.87 -4.50
C THR A 274 -16.74 20.85 -4.45
N ILE A 275 -16.47 19.62 -4.04
CA ILE A 275 -17.49 18.58 -3.86
C ILE A 275 -18.47 19.00 -2.77
N GLN A 276 -17.97 19.44 -1.61
CA GLN A 276 -18.82 19.85 -0.46
C GLN A 276 -19.70 21.03 -0.81
N ASP A 277 -19.18 22.05 -1.49
CA ASP A 277 -19.94 23.23 -1.91
C ASP A 277 -21.10 22.87 -2.89
N ASN A 278 -20.99 21.75 -3.56
CA ASN A 278 -21.99 21.31 -4.56
C ASN A 278 -22.78 20.06 -4.13
N ILE A 279 -22.53 19.50 -2.94
CA ILE A 279 -23.04 18.18 -2.51
C ILE A 279 -24.58 18.09 -2.58
N ASP A 280 -25.29 19.17 -2.26
CA ASP A 280 -26.75 19.23 -2.32
C ASP A 280 -27.30 19.10 -3.74
N SER A 281 -26.57 19.57 -4.74
CA SER A 281 -26.97 19.53 -6.15
C SER A 281 -26.58 18.23 -6.84
N VAL A 282 -25.38 17.72 -6.55
CA VAL A 282 -24.85 16.50 -7.19
C VAL A 282 -25.21 15.21 -6.43
N GLY A 283 -25.44 15.32 -5.11
CA GLY A 283 -25.75 14.21 -4.24
C GLY A 283 -24.51 13.39 -3.83
N LEU A 284 -24.54 12.75 -2.68
CA LEU A 284 -23.44 11.95 -2.15
C LEU A 284 -23.09 10.76 -3.07
N TYR A 285 -24.08 10.23 -3.78
CA TYR A 285 -23.91 9.18 -4.78
C TYR A 285 -22.80 9.51 -5.81
N SER A 286 -22.69 10.76 -6.23
CA SER A 286 -21.67 11.18 -7.23
C SER A 286 -20.23 11.03 -6.73
N VAL A 287 -20.05 10.88 -5.41
CA VAL A 287 -18.76 10.60 -4.78
C VAL A 287 -18.60 9.11 -4.46
N THR A 288 -19.67 8.49 -3.95
CA THR A 288 -19.60 7.06 -3.56
C THR A 288 -19.46 6.12 -4.74
N ARG A 289 -20.04 6.46 -5.90
CA ARG A 289 -19.90 5.67 -7.14
C ARG A 289 -18.45 5.59 -7.64
N PRO A 290 -17.71 6.70 -7.80
CA PRO A 290 -16.27 6.66 -8.09
C PRO A 290 -15.47 5.82 -7.11
N VAL A 291 -15.76 5.92 -5.82
CA VAL A 291 -15.12 5.11 -4.77
C VAL A 291 -15.37 3.61 -4.99
N SER A 292 -16.62 3.22 -5.30
CA SER A 292 -16.94 1.81 -5.54
C SER A 292 -16.34 1.22 -6.81
N LYS A 293 -15.98 2.07 -7.78
CA LYS A 293 -15.30 1.69 -9.03
C LYS A 293 -13.77 1.66 -8.90
N ALA A 294 -13.22 2.39 -7.95
CA ALA A 294 -11.78 2.40 -7.70
C ALA A 294 -11.34 1.12 -7.00
N SER A 295 -10.10 0.70 -7.20
CA SER A 295 -9.50 -0.41 -6.47
C SER A 295 -9.48 -0.12 -4.98
N SER A 296 -9.82 -1.12 -4.17
CA SER A 296 -9.66 -1.09 -2.72
C SER A 296 -8.57 -2.08 -2.30
N PHE A 297 -7.97 -1.83 -1.14
CA PHE A 297 -6.85 -2.61 -0.64
C PHE A 297 -7.20 -3.27 0.69
N GLY A 298 -6.48 -4.36 1.04
CA GLY A 298 -6.84 -5.17 2.19
C GLY A 298 -8.18 -5.89 2.01
N GLY A 299 -9.05 -5.85 3.03
CA GLY A 299 -10.39 -6.44 2.96
C GLY A 299 -11.39 -5.56 2.23
N ARG A 300 -12.38 -6.18 1.61
CA ARG A 300 -13.49 -5.49 0.88
C ARG A 300 -14.85 -5.66 1.54
N THR A 301 -15.01 -6.64 2.38
CA THR A 301 -16.29 -6.97 3.00
C THR A 301 -16.23 -6.80 4.52
N ALA A 302 -17.37 -6.62 5.15
CA ALA A 302 -17.46 -6.56 6.61
C ALA A 302 -16.95 -7.84 7.29
N TYR A 303 -17.04 -8.99 6.59
CA TYR A 303 -16.55 -10.28 7.11
C TYR A 303 -15.02 -10.40 7.06
N GLU A 304 -14.39 -9.83 6.04
CA GLU A 304 -12.93 -9.86 5.89
C GLU A 304 -12.23 -8.77 6.68
N SER A 305 -12.96 -7.88 7.34
CA SER A 305 -12.51 -6.60 7.86
C SER A 305 -12.01 -5.68 6.74
N ASN A 306 -12.60 -4.51 6.58
CA ASN A 306 -12.27 -3.57 5.51
C ASN A 306 -11.23 -2.56 6.04
N SER A 307 -10.18 -2.34 5.27
CA SER A 307 -9.18 -1.31 5.59
C SER A 307 -9.67 0.11 5.32
N ASN A 308 -10.78 0.28 4.57
CA ASN A 308 -11.27 1.56 4.07
C ASN A 308 -10.24 2.34 3.21
N LEU A 309 -9.30 1.64 2.58
CA LEU A 309 -8.27 2.22 1.70
C LEU A 309 -8.66 2.06 0.24
N ILE A 310 -8.71 3.19 -0.47
CA ILE A 310 -9.14 3.29 -1.87
C ILE A 310 -8.02 3.90 -2.70
N ASP A 311 -7.82 3.41 -3.92
CA ASP A 311 -6.87 3.99 -4.86
C ASP A 311 -7.26 5.44 -5.21
N LEU A 312 -6.37 6.39 -4.89
CA LEU A 312 -6.64 7.80 -5.11
C LEU A 312 -6.72 8.16 -6.60
N TYR A 313 -5.85 7.56 -7.42
CA TYR A 313 -5.88 7.79 -8.86
C TYR A 313 -7.15 7.23 -9.50
N GLY A 314 -7.50 6.00 -9.15
CA GLY A 314 -8.73 5.35 -9.63
C GLY A 314 -9.99 6.09 -9.17
N PHE A 315 -10.00 6.64 -7.95
CA PHE A 315 -11.07 7.53 -7.51
C PHE A 315 -11.19 8.77 -8.39
N ALA A 316 -10.07 9.48 -8.62
CA ALA A 316 -10.04 10.68 -9.46
C ALA A 316 -10.43 10.39 -10.91
N ASP A 317 -10.01 9.25 -11.46
CA ASP A 317 -10.29 8.85 -12.84
C ASP A 317 -11.76 8.45 -13.05
N ASN A 318 -12.41 7.89 -12.04
CA ASN A 318 -13.83 7.56 -12.09
C ASN A 318 -14.75 8.72 -11.68
N LEU A 319 -14.22 9.83 -11.16
CA LEU A 319 -15.02 10.98 -10.78
C LEU A 319 -15.31 11.86 -12.00
N GLU A 320 -16.48 11.69 -12.57
CA GLU A 320 -16.94 12.42 -13.79
C GLU A 320 -17.25 13.90 -13.52
N LEU A 321 -17.32 14.29 -12.23
CA LEU A 321 -17.57 15.67 -11.81
C LEU A 321 -16.26 16.46 -11.73
N PHE A 322 -16.35 17.74 -12.07
CA PHE A 322 -15.24 18.70 -11.93
C PHE A 322 -13.95 18.27 -12.64
N PRO A 323 -13.99 17.98 -13.96
CA PRO A 323 -12.86 17.40 -14.70
C PRO A 323 -11.56 18.19 -14.53
N ASP A 324 -11.61 19.53 -14.52
CA ASP A 324 -10.42 20.37 -14.29
C ASP A 324 -9.76 20.10 -12.92
N LYS A 325 -10.54 19.73 -11.89
CA LYS A 325 -10.02 19.44 -10.56
C LYS A 325 -9.48 18.01 -10.47
N THR A 326 -10.17 17.06 -11.10
CA THR A 326 -9.71 15.67 -11.13
C THR A 326 -8.45 15.50 -11.97
N ASP A 327 -8.31 16.23 -13.08
CA ASP A 327 -7.10 16.22 -13.89
C ASP A 327 -5.90 16.83 -13.16
N LEU A 328 -6.11 17.91 -12.41
CA LEU A 328 -5.08 18.46 -11.52
C LEU A 328 -4.68 17.48 -10.44
N LEU A 329 -5.63 16.76 -9.83
CA LEU A 329 -5.33 15.75 -8.83
C LEU A 329 -4.56 14.57 -9.43
N LYS A 330 -4.96 14.06 -10.60
CA LYS A 330 -4.22 13.01 -11.32
C LYS A 330 -2.78 13.44 -11.66
N THR A 331 -2.59 14.68 -12.06
CA THR A 331 -1.26 15.24 -12.32
C THR A 331 -0.44 15.27 -11.03
N ALA A 332 -0.97 15.81 -9.94
CA ALA A 332 -0.27 15.85 -8.66
C ALA A 332 0.09 14.46 -8.11
N ILE A 333 -0.77 13.45 -8.34
CA ILE A 333 -0.45 12.05 -7.99
C ILE A 333 0.75 11.55 -8.81
N ASN A 334 0.76 11.80 -10.13
CA ASN A 334 1.84 11.35 -11.00
C ASN A 334 3.17 12.09 -10.74
N ASP A 335 3.13 13.35 -10.30
CA ASP A 335 4.32 14.09 -9.88
C ASP A 335 4.87 13.52 -8.56
N CYS A 336 4.00 13.10 -7.65
CA CYS A 336 4.36 12.55 -6.36
C CYS A 336 4.84 11.09 -6.46
N VAL A 337 4.18 10.24 -7.26
CA VAL A 337 4.54 8.82 -7.44
C VAL A 337 5.51 8.69 -8.61
N ILE A 338 6.80 8.76 -8.33
CA ILE A 338 7.84 8.81 -9.38
C ILE A 338 8.11 7.45 -10.04
N TYR A 339 7.79 6.35 -9.36
CA TYR A 339 7.89 5.00 -9.91
C TYR A 339 6.95 4.04 -9.18
N ARG A 340 6.40 3.06 -9.89
CA ARG A 340 5.60 1.98 -9.29
C ARG A 340 5.60 0.73 -10.16
N LYS A 341 5.44 -0.44 -9.53
CA LYS A 341 5.06 -1.70 -10.18
C LYS A 341 3.83 -2.29 -9.52
N ASN A 342 2.90 -2.71 -10.36
CA ASN A 342 1.63 -3.26 -9.96
C ASN A 342 1.39 -4.60 -10.64
N GLY A 343 0.85 -5.56 -9.92
CA GLY A 343 0.41 -6.84 -10.44
C GLY A 343 -0.80 -6.69 -11.37
N ALA A 344 -1.11 -7.76 -12.09
CA ALA A 344 -2.15 -7.74 -13.12
C ALA A 344 -3.54 -7.33 -12.58
N LEU A 345 -3.87 -7.61 -11.32
CA LEU A 345 -5.11 -7.21 -10.68
C LEU A 345 -5.10 -5.75 -10.19
N LYS A 346 -3.94 -5.11 -10.09
CA LYS A 346 -3.76 -3.73 -9.61
C LYS A 346 -3.14 -2.80 -10.65
N GLN A 347 -3.16 -3.20 -11.91
CA GLN A 347 -2.43 -2.54 -12.99
C GLN A 347 -2.76 -1.05 -13.14
N THR A 348 -4.00 -0.67 -12.87
CA THR A 348 -4.48 0.72 -12.98
C THR A 348 -4.29 1.56 -11.72
N CYS A 349 -3.81 0.97 -10.62
CA CYS A 349 -3.62 1.69 -9.37
C CYS A 349 -2.55 2.77 -9.46
N GLY A 350 -2.80 3.91 -8.80
CA GLY A 350 -1.97 5.11 -8.89
C GLY A 350 -0.72 5.12 -8.02
N GLY A 351 -0.59 4.18 -7.08
CA GLY A 351 0.56 4.08 -6.18
C GLY A 351 0.36 4.72 -4.80
N LEU A 352 -0.73 5.46 -4.60
CA LEU A 352 -1.16 5.99 -3.31
C LEU A 352 -2.65 5.72 -3.09
N SER A 353 -3.00 5.18 -1.93
CA SER A 353 -4.38 5.09 -1.44
C SER A 353 -4.72 6.26 -0.52
N PHE A 354 -6.00 6.42 -0.24
CA PHE A 354 -6.51 7.31 0.79
C PHE A 354 -7.61 6.61 1.59
N TYR A 355 -7.79 7.02 2.83
CA TYR A 355 -8.87 6.50 3.67
C TYR A 355 -10.22 7.01 3.18
N TYR A 356 -11.18 6.09 2.97
CA TYR A 356 -12.57 6.42 2.71
C TYR A 356 -13.50 5.45 3.45
N PRO A 357 -14.47 5.94 4.26
CA PRO A 357 -15.26 5.08 5.14
C PRO A 357 -16.34 4.30 4.38
N CYS A 358 -15.92 3.29 3.62
CA CYS A 358 -16.83 2.36 2.94
C CYS A 358 -17.67 1.56 3.92
N ASN A 359 -17.07 1.15 5.04
CA ASN A 359 -17.76 0.58 6.19
C ASN A 359 -17.62 1.53 7.37
N LEU A 360 -18.77 2.00 7.86
CA LEU A 360 -18.79 2.99 8.95
C LEU A 360 -18.39 2.36 10.28
N ASN A 361 -17.25 2.82 10.79
CA ASN A 361 -16.82 2.61 12.17
C ASN A 361 -16.61 3.99 12.81
N SER A 362 -17.46 4.35 13.77
CA SER A 362 -17.42 5.68 14.39
C SER A 362 -16.14 5.96 15.20
N SER A 363 -15.48 4.93 15.74
CA SER A 363 -14.18 5.08 16.41
C SER A 363 -13.08 5.36 15.38
N GLU A 364 -13.05 4.62 14.29
CA GLU A 364 -12.11 4.77 13.20
C GLU A 364 -12.19 6.15 12.54
N LEU A 365 -13.40 6.66 12.32
CA LEU A 365 -13.59 8.05 11.84
C LEU A 365 -13.02 9.10 12.78
N LYS A 366 -13.09 8.88 14.11
CA LYS A 366 -12.49 9.79 15.09
C LYS A 366 -10.98 9.72 15.08
N GLU A 367 -10.40 8.53 14.97
CA GLU A 367 -8.95 8.33 14.83
C GLU A 367 -8.46 9.00 13.55
N MET A 368 -9.15 8.76 12.42
CA MET A 368 -8.81 9.37 11.14
C MET A 368 -8.83 10.90 11.18
N ALA A 369 -9.72 11.50 11.97
CA ALA A 369 -9.79 12.95 12.15
C ALA A 369 -8.52 13.55 12.80
N THR A 370 -7.66 12.72 13.41
CA THR A 370 -6.35 13.15 13.94
C THR A 370 -5.25 13.16 12.89
N LEU A 371 -5.43 12.40 11.80
CA LEU A 371 -4.49 12.28 10.68
C LEU A 371 -4.87 13.27 9.57
N VAL A 372 -4.64 14.54 9.81
CA VAL A 372 -5.12 15.61 8.92
C VAL A 372 -4.25 15.75 7.70
N VAL A 373 -4.71 15.23 6.55
CA VAL A 373 -4.17 15.56 5.22
C VAL A 373 -4.86 16.81 4.67
N SER A 374 -6.17 16.96 4.95
CA SER A 374 -7.02 18.01 4.42
C SER A 374 -8.17 18.32 5.39
N GLU A 375 -8.26 19.56 5.86
CA GLU A 375 -9.38 20.01 6.71
C GLU A 375 -10.71 19.99 5.94
N GLU A 376 -10.68 20.23 4.62
CA GLU A 376 -11.85 20.18 3.75
C GLU A 376 -12.38 18.75 3.62
N TYR A 377 -11.46 17.76 3.48
CA TYR A 377 -11.86 16.36 3.47
C TYR A 377 -12.41 15.89 4.81
N LYS A 378 -11.80 16.32 5.90
CA LYS A 378 -12.28 16.07 7.25
C LYS A 378 -13.68 16.66 7.48
N ALA A 379 -13.93 17.89 7.03
CA ALA A 379 -15.25 18.51 7.07
C ALA A 379 -16.27 17.72 6.24
N PHE A 380 -15.89 17.31 5.01
CA PHE A 380 -16.71 16.44 4.16
C PHE A 380 -17.11 15.14 4.87
N LEU A 381 -16.14 14.44 5.48
CA LEU A 381 -16.42 13.21 6.24
C LEU A 381 -17.35 13.47 7.43
N LYS A 382 -17.12 14.54 8.18
CA LYS A 382 -17.94 14.91 9.32
C LYS A 382 -19.39 15.16 8.91
N ASP A 383 -19.61 16.00 7.91
CA ASP A 383 -20.93 16.41 7.49
C ASP A 383 -21.72 15.27 6.81
N ASN A 384 -21.04 14.38 6.09
CA ASN A 384 -21.69 13.35 5.31
C ASN A 384 -21.68 11.95 5.96
N TYR A 385 -20.87 11.70 6.99
CA TYR A 385 -20.73 10.39 7.63
C TYR A 385 -20.93 10.39 9.15
N VAL A 386 -20.70 11.50 9.83
CA VAL A 386 -20.83 11.60 11.30
C VAL A 386 -22.11 12.32 11.69
N ASP A 387 -22.33 13.54 11.19
CA ASP A 387 -23.44 14.41 11.59
C ASP A 387 -24.69 14.24 10.70
N VAL A 388 -24.89 13.05 10.14
CA VAL A 388 -26.05 12.77 9.30
C VAL A 388 -27.33 12.61 10.12
N GLY A 389 -28.36 13.31 9.70
CA GLY A 389 -29.72 13.15 10.24
C GLY A 389 -30.30 11.75 9.96
N LYS A 390 -31.42 11.43 10.62
CA LYS A 390 -32.19 10.22 10.34
C LYS A 390 -33.02 10.43 9.08
N GLU A 391 -32.48 9.98 7.94
CA GLU A 391 -33.16 10.01 6.66
C GLU A 391 -33.60 8.63 6.23
N PHE A 392 -34.73 8.55 5.51
CA PHE A 392 -35.26 7.28 5.01
C PHE A 392 -35.00 7.15 3.51
N ILE A 393 -34.44 6.02 3.13
CA ILE A 393 -34.29 5.67 1.72
C ILE A 393 -35.67 5.33 1.14
N ARG A 394 -36.01 5.96 0.02
CA ARG A 394 -37.24 5.73 -0.73
C ARG A 394 -36.93 5.12 -2.08
N PHE A 395 -37.74 4.16 -2.48
CA PHE A 395 -37.62 3.50 -3.76
C PHE A 395 -38.69 4.02 -4.73
N GLU A 396 -38.33 4.19 -6.00
CA GLU A 396 -39.27 4.33 -7.12
C GLU A 396 -39.70 2.93 -7.60
N ASN A 397 -38.75 1.95 -7.54
CA ASN A 397 -39.01 0.53 -7.75
C ASN A 397 -38.27 -0.29 -6.67
N TYR A 398 -39.01 -1.12 -5.93
CA TYR A 398 -38.47 -1.94 -4.84
C TYR A 398 -37.68 -3.17 -5.31
N GLY A 399 -37.72 -3.48 -6.58
CA GLY A 399 -36.95 -4.54 -7.19
C GLY A 399 -37.72 -5.33 -8.22
N SER A 400 -37.01 -5.66 -9.28
CA SER A 400 -37.50 -6.51 -10.37
C SER A 400 -36.29 -7.25 -10.98
N ILE A 401 -36.58 -8.34 -11.66
CA ILE A 401 -35.58 -9.00 -12.50
C ILE A 401 -35.64 -8.33 -13.87
N ASN A 402 -34.51 -7.80 -14.32
CA ASN A 402 -34.41 -7.18 -15.64
C ASN A 402 -34.25 -8.23 -16.77
N GLU A 403 -34.20 -7.78 -18.02
CA GLU A 403 -34.08 -8.65 -19.19
C GLU A 403 -32.80 -9.51 -19.21
N SER A 404 -31.73 -9.07 -18.51
CA SER A 404 -30.49 -9.84 -18.37
C SER A 404 -30.53 -10.87 -17.24
N GLY A 405 -31.63 -10.94 -16.49
CA GLY A 405 -31.80 -11.82 -15.32
C GLY A 405 -31.16 -11.28 -14.03
N ALA A 406 -30.70 -10.02 -14.03
CA ALA A 406 -30.17 -9.38 -12.86
C ALA A 406 -31.27 -8.70 -12.03
N PHE A 407 -31.13 -8.72 -10.71
CA PHE A 407 -32.03 -8.01 -9.81
C PHE A 407 -31.72 -6.50 -9.84
N GLU A 408 -32.75 -5.68 -9.96
CA GLU A 408 -32.63 -4.25 -10.13
C GLU A 408 -33.55 -3.50 -9.17
N ILE A 409 -33.05 -2.43 -8.55
CA ILE A 409 -33.82 -1.47 -7.74
C ILE A 409 -33.65 -0.06 -8.30
N THR A 410 -34.68 0.78 -8.12
CA THR A 410 -34.60 2.20 -8.48
C THR A 410 -34.86 3.05 -7.25
N LEU A 411 -33.90 3.90 -6.90
CA LEU A 411 -34.00 4.82 -5.79
C LEU A 411 -34.63 6.15 -6.24
N SER A 412 -35.35 6.81 -5.32
CA SER A 412 -35.85 8.16 -5.58
C SER A 412 -34.68 9.16 -5.68
N LYS A 413 -34.85 10.21 -6.48
CA LYS A 413 -33.84 11.29 -6.59
C LYS A 413 -33.46 11.89 -5.24
N GLN A 414 -34.41 11.97 -4.29
CA GLN A 414 -34.16 12.49 -2.95
C GLN A 414 -33.24 11.58 -2.15
N SER A 415 -33.39 10.25 -2.30
CA SER A 415 -32.57 9.27 -1.59
C SER A 415 -31.10 9.28 -2.00
N LEU A 416 -30.81 9.67 -3.24
CA LEU A 416 -29.42 9.74 -3.74
C LEU A 416 -28.54 10.73 -2.97
N LYS A 417 -29.14 11.70 -2.28
CA LYS A 417 -28.42 12.62 -1.40
C LYS A 417 -27.78 11.92 -0.18
N PHE A 418 -28.32 10.75 0.20
CA PHE A 418 -27.96 10.07 1.44
C PHE A 418 -27.37 8.67 1.21
N VAL A 419 -27.44 8.15 -0.01
CA VAL A 419 -26.93 6.80 -0.33
C VAL A 419 -25.42 6.81 -0.31
N ARG A 420 -24.83 5.96 0.54
CA ARG A 420 -23.39 5.77 0.70
C ARG A 420 -22.90 4.50 0.06
N ALA A 421 -23.68 3.43 0.16
CA ALA A 421 -23.43 2.17 -0.48
C ALA A 421 -24.75 1.43 -0.74
N VAL A 422 -24.78 0.60 -1.77
CA VAL A 422 -25.84 -0.36 -2.02
C VAL A 422 -25.19 -1.73 -2.15
N LYS A 423 -25.65 -2.67 -1.31
CA LYS A 423 -25.09 -4.03 -1.25
C LYS A 423 -26.20 -5.04 -1.48
N TYR A 424 -25.88 -6.20 -2.00
CA TYR A 424 -26.82 -7.30 -2.12
C TYR A 424 -26.26 -8.59 -1.53
N SER A 425 -27.18 -9.50 -1.18
CA SER A 425 -26.82 -10.85 -0.77
C SER A 425 -27.50 -11.85 -1.70
N LEU A 426 -26.77 -12.88 -2.11
CA LEU A 426 -27.30 -14.00 -2.87
C LEU A 426 -27.68 -15.11 -1.90
N LEU A 427 -28.92 -15.56 -1.97
CA LEU A 427 -29.47 -16.60 -1.10
C LEU A 427 -29.92 -17.79 -1.94
N GLU A 428 -29.67 -18.99 -1.45
CA GLU A 428 -30.24 -20.24 -1.97
C GLU A 428 -31.37 -20.69 -1.05
N PHE A 429 -32.51 -21.02 -1.65
CA PHE A 429 -33.64 -21.63 -0.95
C PHE A 429 -33.63 -23.13 -1.22
N ALA A 430 -33.53 -23.91 -0.15
CA ALA A 430 -33.61 -25.35 -0.17
C ALA A 430 -34.71 -25.79 0.83
N GLY A 431 -35.03 -27.09 0.86
CA GLY A 431 -36.06 -27.63 1.74
C GLY A 431 -37.45 -27.63 1.12
N THR A 432 -38.46 -27.57 1.95
CA THR A 432 -39.88 -27.59 1.53
C THR A 432 -40.56 -26.24 1.76
N GLU A 433 -41.73 -26.04 1.18
CA GLU A 433 -42.55 -24.85 1.41
C GLU A 433 -42.88 -24.61 2.90
N PHE A 434 -42.95 -25.69 3.69
CA PHE A 434 -43.25 -25.64 5.12
C PHE A 434 -42.00 -25.56 6.01
N GLU A 435 -40.86 -25.99 5.51
CA GLU A 435 -39.58 -25.95 6.20
C GLU A 435 -38.48 -25.42 5.24
N PRO A 436 -38.51 -24.15 4.88
CA PRO A 436 -37.52 -23.59 3.98
C PRO A 436 -36.16 -23.47 4.68
N ILE A 437 -35.12 -23.98 4.03
CA ILE A 437 -33.75 -23.79 4.40
C ILE A 437 -33.21 -22.64 3.54
N ILE A 438 -32.69 -21.62 4.17
CA ILE A 438 -32.07 -20.49 3.48
C ILE A 438 -30.56 -20.55 3.73
N ALA A 439 -29.80 -20.74 2.67
CA ALA A 439 -28.35 -20.70 2.71
C ALA A 439 -27.84 -19.41 2.06
N SER A 440 -26.94 -18.71 2.72
CA SER A 440 -26.26 -17.58 2.10
C SER A 440 -25.16 -18.10 1.20
N LEU A 441 -25.22 -17.78 -0.08
CA LEU A 441 -24.18 -18.10 -1.06
C LEU A 441 -23.16 -16.98 -1.18
N GLY A 442 -23.60 -15.72 -1.05
CA GLY A 442 -22.71 -14.55 -1.06
C GLY A 442 -23.34 -13.37 -0.36
N THR A 443 -22.54 -12.58 0.33
CA THR A 443 -22.98 -11.47 1.16
C THR A 443 -22.13 -10.21 0.95
N ASP A 444 -22.69 -9.07 1.35
CA ASP A 444 -22.02 -7.75 1.35
C ASP A 444 -21.37 -7.36 0.03
N VAL A 445 -21.98 -7.79 -1.08
CA VAL A 445 -21.46 -7.44 -2.40
C VAL A 445 -21.92 -6.05 -2.76
N ASP A 446 -20.96 -5.16 -3.02
CA ASP A 446 -21.25 -3.80 -3.46
C ASP A 446 -21.93 -3.83 -4.82
N ILE A 447 -22.96 -2.99 -4.97
CA ILE A 447 -23.66 -2.77 -6.23
C ILE A 447 -23.33 -1.39 -6.74
N TYR A 448 -22.96 -1.31 -8.00
CA TYR A 448 -22.89 -0.05 -8.73
C TYR A 448 -23.54 -0.19 -10.11
N ASN A 449 -23.98 0.89 -10.65
CA ASN A 449 -24.58 0.91 -11.99
C ASN A 449 -24.13 2.14 -12.76
N GLU A 450 -24.57 2.22 -14.01
CA GLU A 450 -24.22 3.33 -14.91
C GLU A 450 -25.11 4.56 -14.75
N THR A 451 -26.27 4.41 -14.11
CA THR A 451 -27.21 5.52 -13.90
C THR A 451 -27.39 5.84 -12.43
N PRO A 452 -27.52 7.11 -12.04
CA PRO A 452 -27.57 7.54 -10.64
C PRO A 452 -28.67 6.90 -9.78
N LYS A 453 -29.78 6.49 -10.39
CA LYS A 453 -30.95 6.00 -9.66
C LYS A 453 -31.10 4.49 -9.63
N VAL A 454 -30.56 3.80 -10.63
CA VAL A 454 -30.82 2.39 -10.87
C VAL A 454 -29.63 1.56 -10.43
N TYR A 455 -29.84 0.64 -9.51
CA TYR A 455 -28.82 -0.26 -8.98
C TYR A 455 -29.14 -1.68 -9.42
N THR A 456 -28.22 -2.29 -10.13
CA THR A 456 -28.39 -3.62 -10.72
C THR A 456 -27.36 -4.57 -10.14
N SER A 457 -27.80 -5.72 -9.63
CA SER A 457 -26.89 -6.77 -9.20
C SER A 457 -26.03 -7.23 -10.37
N ASN A 458 -24.77 -7.51 -10.13
CA ASN A 458 -23.86 -8.08 -11.13
C ASN A 458 -23.96 -9.60 -11.22
N PHE A 459 -24.99 -10.20 -10.61
CA PHE A 459 -25.25 -11.62 -10.69
C PHE A 459 -25.60 -12.03 -12.14
N LYS A 460 -24.77 -12.90 -12.72
CA LYS A 460 -24.86 -13.34 -14.13
C LYS A 460 -25.56 -14.70 -14.28
N GLY A 461 -26.37 -15.12 -13.29
CA GLY A 461 -27.06 -16.42 -13.29
C GLY A 461 -26.12 -17.61 -13.10
N ARG A 462 -24.87 -17.39 -12.70
CA ARG A 462 -23.86 -18.44 -12.46
C ARG A 462 -23.18 -18.17 -11.14
N TRP A 463 -22.88 -19.24 -10.42
CA TRP A 463 -22.16 -19.14 -9.16
C TRP A 463 -20.98 -20.12 -9.13
N VAL A 464 -20.05 -19.86 -8.23
CA VAL A 464 -18.82 -20.63 -8.09
C VAL A 464 -19.13 -21.99 -7.49
N THR A 465 -18.56 -23.04 -8.07
CA THR A 465 -18.65 -24.41 -7.53
C THR A 465 -17.25 -24.98 -7.32
N LEU A 466 -17.11 -25.82 -6.30
CA LEU A 466 -15.92 -26.62 -6.06
C LEU A 466 -16.33 -28.11 -6.10
N ASN A 467 -15.77 -28.87 -7.04
CA ASN A 467 -16.13 -30.29 -7.26
C ASN A 467 -17.64 -30.53 -7.50
N GLY A 468 -18.33 -29.55 -8.09
CA GLY A 468 -19.76 -29.63 -8.36
C GLY A 468 -20.68 -29.12 -7.24
N GLU A 469 -20.13 -28.85 -6.06
CA GLU A 469 -20.86 -28.27 -4.94
C GLU A 469 -20.79 -26.75 -4.97
N THR A 470 -21.91 -26.07 -4.70
CA THR A 470 -21.97 -24.60 -4.65
C THR A 470 -21.14 -24.07 -3.50
N LEU A 471 -20.24 -23.16 -3.79
CA LEU A 471 -19.33 -22.60 -2.80
C LEU A 471 -19.93 -21.32 -2.19
N GLN A 472 -19.99 -21.26 -0.88
CA GLN A 472 -20.28 -20.00 -0.19
C GLN A 472 -19.11 -19.04 -0.43
N CYS A 473 -19.36 -17.93 -1.10
CA CYS A 473 -18.34 -16.91 -1.30
C CYS A 473 -18.96 -15.53 -1.54
N SER A 474 -18.18 -14.50 -1.31
CA SER A 474 -18.52 -13.14 -1.68
C SER A 474 -17.83 -12.79 -3.00
N TYR A 475 -18.56 -12.13 -3.89
CA TYR A 475 -18.00 -11.51 -5.06
C TYR A 475 -17.45 -10.14 -4.66
N LEU A 476 -16.14 -9.93 -4.83
CA LEU A 476 -15.46 -8.71 -4.40
C LEU A 476 -15.40 -7.62 -5.48
N GLY A 477 -15.70 -7.96 -6.72
CA GLY A 477 -15.67 -7.03 -7.85
C GLY A 477 -14.92 -7.57 -9.05
N GLU A 478 -14.89 -6.79 -10.12
CA GLU A 478 -14.11 -7.07 -11.32
C GLU A 478 -12.88 -6.16 -11.33
N GLU A 479 -11.70 -6.74 -11.56
CA GLU A 479 -10.44 -6.00 -11.74
C GLU A 479 -9.70 -6.55 -12.97
N ASN A 480 -9.47 -5.69 -13.96
CA ASN A 480 -8.68 -5.99 -15.18
C ASN A 480 -9.06 -7.31 -15.90
N GLY A 481 -10.35 -7.60 -16.03
CA GLY A 481 -10.83 -8.81 -16.69
C GLY A 481 -10.81 -10.07 -15.81
N TYR A 482 -10.74 -9.89 -14.50
CA TYR A 482 -10.89 -10.94 -13.50
C TYR A 482 -12.08 -10.65 -12.59
N ASP A 483 -12.93 -11.64 -12.36
CA ASP A 483 -13.88 -11.64 -11.25
C ASP A 483 -13.17 -12.12 -9.98
N ILE A 484 -13.20 -11.35 -8.92
CA ILE A 484 -12.54 -11.67 -7.65
C ILE A 484 -13.57 -12.19 -6.65
N TYR A 485 -13.23 -13.29 -5.99
CA TYR A 485 -14.08 -13.94 -4.98
C TYR A 485 -13.32 -14.20 -3.69
N SER A 486 -14.07 -14.22 -2.59
CA SER A 486 -13.60 -14.60 -1.26
C SER A 486 -14.53 -15.64 -0.64
N SER A 487 -13.99 -16.71 -0.12
CA SER A 487 -14.75 -17.81 0.51
C SER A 487 -14.24 -18.06 1.92
N PRO A 488 -15.12 -18.13 2.94
CA PRO A 488 -14.72 -18.50 4.29
C PRO A 488 -14.25 -19.96 4.32
N VAL A 489 -13.09 -20.18 4.91
CA VAL A 489 -12.46 -21.50 5.06
C VAL A 489 -11.85 -21.65 6.45
N LYS A 490 -11.51 -22.88 6.83
CA LYS A 490 -10.69 -23.15 8.00
C LYS A 490 -9.35 -23.72 7.56
N VAL A 491 -8.27 -23.08 7.98
CA VAL A 491 -6.90 -23.56 7.75
C VAL A 491 -6.30 -23.92 9.10
N ASN A 492 -5.96 -25.18 9.29
CA ASN A 492 -5.49 -25.72 10.58
C ASN A 492 -6.42 -25.41 11.78
N GLY A 493 -7.74 -25.36 11.51
CA GLY A 493 -8.76 -25.05 12.51
C GLY A 493 -9.10 -23.59 12.69
N GLU A 494 -8.26 -22.68 12.19
CA GLU A 494 -8.44 -21.24 12.26
C GLU A 494 -9.32 -20.72 11.11
N PRO A 495 -10.28 -19.81 11.36
CA PRO A 495 -11.07 -19.17 10.31
C PRO A 495 -10.17 -18.28 9.45
N LYS A 496 -10.30 -18.43 8.15
CA LYS A 496 -9.56 -17.71 7.11
C LYS A 496 -10.48 -17.47 5.91
N TYR A 497 -9.98 -16.73 4.93
CA TYR A 497 -10.68 -16.51 3.66
C TYR A 497 -9.80 -16.94 2.50
N LEU A 498 -10.35 -17.79 1.65
CA LEU A 498 -9.70 -18.20 0.41
C LEU A 498 -10.05 -17.19 -0.68
N ARG A 499 -9.06 -16.49 -1.22
CA ARG A 499 -9.25 -15.57 -2.35
C ARG A 499 -8.86 -16.23 -3.65
N PHE A 500 -9.69 -16.05 -4.65
CA PHE A 500 -9.46 -16.57 -5.99
C PHE A 500 -10.05 -15.65 -7.05
N ALA A 501 -9.46 -15.70 -8.23
CA ALA A 501 -9.84 -14.88 -9.38
C ALA A 501 -10.28 -15.79 -10.54
N PHE A 502 -11.38 -15.44 -11.20
CA PHE A 502 -11.76 -16.02 -12.46
C PHE A 502 -11.30 -15.13 -13.61
N SER A 503 -10.47 -15.66 -14.50
CA SER A 503 -9.98 -14.94 -15.68
C SER A 503 -10.95 -15.09 -16.86
N TYR A 504 -11.42 -14.00 -17.41
CA TYR A 504 -12.22 -14.01 -18.64
C TYR A 504 -11.43 -14.46 -19.86
N ALA A 505 -10.14 -14.13 -19.91
CA ALA A 505 -9.27 -14.48 -21.04
C ALA A 505 -8.99 -15.98 -21.12
N THR A 506 -8.69 -16.62 -19.98
CA THR A 506 -8.35 -18.05 -19.92
C THR A 506 -9.52 -18.93 -19.52
N ARG A 507 -10.62 -18.35 -19.01
CA ARG A 507 -11.80 -19.01 -18.43
C ARG A 507 -11.47 -19.99 -17.30
N ASN A 508 -10.41 -19.71 -16.57
CA ASN A 508 -9.93 -20.51 -15.46
C ASN A 508 -9.91 -19.71 -14.16
N PHE A 509 -10.10 -20.42 -13.04
CA PHE A 509 -9.84 -19.88 -11.73
C PHE A 509 -8.36 -19.92 -11.38
N LYS A 510 -7.88 -18.89 -10.70
CA LYS A 510 -6.56 -18.82 -10.10
C LYS A 510 -6.71 -18.55 -8.62
N LEU A 511 -6.05 -19.37 -7.80
CA LEU A 511 -5.94 -19.14 -6.37
C LEU A 511 -5.03 -17.93 -6.14
N LEU A 512 -5.51 -16.93 -5.40
CA LEU A 512 -4.74 -15.76 -5.02
C LEU A 512 -4.01 -15.96 -3.68
N GLY A 513 -4.62 -16.73 -2.79
CA GLY A 513 -4.04 -17.03 -1.48
C GLY A 513 -5.11 -17.19 -0.40
N VAL A 514 -4.62 -17.31 0.83
CA VAL A 514 -5.44 -17.36 2.04
C VAL A 514 -5.29 -16.03 2.78
N TRP A 515 -6.41 -15.35 2.98
CA TRP A 515 -6.50 -14.08 3.67
C TRP A 515 -7.01 -14.32 5.10
N ALA A 516 -6.31 -13.78 6.10
CA ALA A 516 -6.69 -13.92 7.51
C ALA A 516 -7.62 -12.82 8.01
N GLY A 517 -7.83 -11.79 7.20
CA GLY A 517 -8.54 -10.58 7.61
C GLY A 517 -7.59 -9.58 8.26
N ILE A 518 -8.18 -8.49 8.75
CA ILE A 518 -7.50 -7.52 9.62
C ILE A 518 -7.87 -7.89 11.06
N SER A 519 -6.88 -8.05 11.92
CA SER A 519 -7.10 -8.37 13.32
C SER A 519 -7.78 -7.23 14.09
N ASP A 520 -8.23 -7.50 15.32
CA ASP A 520 -8.78 -6.47 16.19
C ASP A 520 -7.77 -5.35 16.51
N SER A 521 -6.47 -5.64 16.47
CA SER A 521 -5.40 -4.66 16.57
C SER A 521 -5.20 -3.83 15.28
N GLY A 522 -5.90 -4.15 14.19
CA GLY A 522 -5.78 -3.49 12.89
C GLY A 522 -4.62 -3.98 12.04
N MET A 523 -3.97 -5.07 12.45
CA MET A 523 -2.87 -5.70 11.74
C MET A 523 -3.37 -6.47 10.51
N ALA A 524 -2.83 -6.16 9.34
CA ALA A 524 -3.04 -6.94 8.13
C ALA A 524 -2.04 -8.11 8.07
N ASP A 525 -2.55 -9.35 7.98
CA ASP A 525 -1.71 -10.56 8.01
C ASP A 525 -0.95 -10.73 6.68
N LYS A 526 0.37 -10.74 6.78
CA LYS A 526 1.33 -10.90 5.69
C LYS A 526 1.74 -12.38 5.47
N SER A 527 1.17 -13.31 6.22
CA SER A 527 1.66 -14.70 6.31
C SER A 527 1.27 -15.62 5.14
N PHE A 528 0.53 -15.15 4.15
CA PHE A 528 0.03 -15.96 3.03
C PHE A 528 0.98 -15.99 1.81
#